data_b871ac49e829d6ef8a26d827aaddcd42
#
_entry.id   b871ac49e829d6ef8a26d827aaddcd42
#
_cell.length_a   1.000
_cell.length_b   1.000
_cell.length_c   1.000
_cell.angle_alpha   90.00
_cell.angle_beta   90.00
_cell.angle_gamma   90.00
#
_symmetry.space_group_name_H-M   'P 1'
#
loop_
_entity.id
_entity.type
_entity.pdbx_description
1 polymer ?
#
loop_
_entity_poly.entity_id
_entity_poly.type
_entity_poly.pdbx_seq_one_letter_code
_entity_poly.pdbx_strand_id
1 'polypeptide(L)'
;MADIETINFVEERYKKTASHYANKYGLNTNSPDTPCYIEISDESKLFFFDHSISNSFLKGKFASRIQKYQTENLIKKAFGKNISSLNILDCTGGLGHDTFILALLGANVTYVEQNKGLTILFEEALRCLPPTKYFTAVSYTHLTLPTTDR
;
A
#
# COMPACT_ATOMS: atom_id res chain seq x y z
N MET A 1 7.51 -4.37 13.42
CA MET A 1 6.12 -4.88 13.31
C MET A 1 6.25 -6.34 12.92
N ALA A 2 5.50 -7.25 13.55
CA ALA A 2 5.52 -8.66 13.19
C ALA A 2 5.04 -8.82 11.74
N ASP A 3 5.66 -9.74 10.99
CA ASP A 3 5.19 -10.08 9.65
C ASP A 3 3.90 -10.91 9.75
N ILE A 4 3.05 -10.82 8.73
CA ILE A 4 1.82 -11.59 8.67
C ILE A 4 2.07 -12.96 8.04
N GLU A 5 1.37 -13.97 8.54
CA GLU A 5 1.37 -15.31 7.99
C GLU A 5 0.03 -15.69 7.37
N THR A 6 -1.01 -14.92 7.66
CA THR A 6 -2.40 -15.28 7.30
C THR A 6 -3.13 -14.13 6.61
N ILE A 7 -3.94 -14.50 5.64
CA ILE A 7 -4.90 -13.65 4.96
C ILE A 7 -6.29 -14.24 5.06
N ASN A 8 -7.23 -13.40 5.53
CA ASN A 8 -8.64 -13.74 5.66
C ASN A 8 -9.48 -12.92 4.68
N PHE A 9 -10.74 -13.28 4.50
CA PHE A 9 -11.72 -12.51 3.75
C PHE A 9 -13.09 -12.60 4.42
N VAL A 10 -13.85 -11.51 4.36
CA VAL A 10 -15.17 -11.43 5.06
C VAL A 10 -16.31 -12.07 4.28
N GLU A 11 -16.23 -12.11 2.95
CA GLU A 11 -17.26 -12.63 2.07
C GLU A 11 -16.64 -13.37 0.87
N GLU A 12 -17.37 -14.32 0.30
CA GLU A 12 -16.90 -15.16 -0.81
C GLU A 12 -16.45 -14.34 -2.04
N ARG A 13 -17.02 -13.16 -2.28
CA ARG A 13 -16.61 -12.25 -3.37
C ARG A 13 -15.14 -11.81 -3.28
N TYR A 14 -14.55 -11.78 -2.07
CA TYR A 14 -13.15 -11.39 -1.84
C TYR A 14 -12.18 -12.57 -1.90
N LYS A 15 -12.66 -13.80 -1.95
CA LYS A 15 -11.85 -15.02 -1.98
C LYS A 15 -10.79 -15.00 -3.08
N LYS A 16 -11.17 -14.58 -4.29
CA LYS A 16 -10.23 -14.50 -5.42
C LYS A 16 -9.08 -13.52 -5.14
N THR A 17 -9.40 -12.38 -4.57
CA THR A 17 -8.40 -11.36 -4.19
C THR A 17 -7.49 -11.87 -3.07
N ALA A 18 -8.07 -12.47 -2.03
CA ALA A 18 -7.31 -13.05 -0.94
C ALA A 18 -6.39 -14.18 -1.43
N SER A 19 -6.89 -15.07 -2.28
CA SER A 19 -6.09 -16.15 -2.88
C SER A 19 -4.95 -15.61 -3.75
N HIS A 20 -5.18 -14.53 -4.49
CA HIS A 20 -4.13 -13.86 -5.25
C HIS A 20 -2.98 -13.40 -4.34
N TYR A 21 -3.28 -12.70 -3.26
CA TYR A 21 -2.27 -12.24 -2.31
C TYR A 21 -1.63 -13.39 -1.54
N ALA A 22 -2.41 -14.40 -1.14
CA ALA A 22 -1.89 -15.60 -0.49
C ALA A 22 -0.80 -16.25 -1.34
N ASN A 23 -1.07 -16.45 -2.62
CA ASN A 23 -0.10 -17.03 -3.55
C ASN A 23 1.11 -16.12 -3.78
N LYS A 24 0.88 -14.79 -3.95
CA LYS A 24 1.92 -13.81 -4.22
C LYS A 24 2.91 -13.66 -3.06
N TYR A 25 2.42 -13.71 -1.84
CA TYR A 25 3.20 -13.43 -0.62
C TYR A 25 3.47 -14.66 0.25
N GLY A 26 3.03 -15.85 -0.16
CA GLY A 26 3.22 -17.08 0.60
C GLY A 26 2.48 -17.07 1.93
N LEU A 27 1.20 -16.66 1.93
CA LEU A 27 0.36 -16.58 3.13
C LEU A 27 -0.63 -17.75 3.20
N ASN A 28 -0.97 -18.17 4.42
CA ASN A 28 -2.06 -19.10 4.68
C ASN A 28 -3.41 -18.37 4.53
N THR A 29 -4.45 -19.11 4.11
CA THR A 29 -5.81 -18.56 4.03
C THR A 29 -6.67 -19.07 5.17
N ASN A 30 -7.45 -18.17 5.80
CA ASN A 30 -8.45 -18.49 6.83
C ASN A 30 -7.91 -19.36 7.97
N SER A 31 -6.70 -19.09 8.43
CA SER A 31 -6.16 -19.72 9.64
C SER A 31 -6.79 -19.08 10.88
N PRO A 32 -7.51 -19.83 11.72
CA PRO A 32 -8.00 -19.30 12.99
C PRO A 32 -6.82 -18.99 13.94
N ASP A 33 -7.04 -18.07 14.86
CA ASP A 33 -6.16 -17.78 16.00
C ASP A 33 -4.76 -17.20 15.68
N THR A 34 -4.61 -16.51 14.56
CA THR A 34 -3.36 -15.78 14.25
C THR A 34 -3.46 -14.35 14.80
N PRO A 35 -2.54 -13.90 15.66
CA PRO A 35 -2.60 -12.56 16.24
C PRO A 35 -2.30 -11.43 15.24
N CYS A 36 -1.65 -11.78 14.11
CA CYS A 36 -1.31 -10.86 13.04
C CYS A 36 -1.80 -11.42 11.70
N TYR A 37 -2.80 -10.78 11.11
CA TYR A 37 -3.37 -11.19 9.82
C TYR A 37 -3.91 -10.01 9.05
N ILE A 38 -4.10 -10.18 7.74
CA ILE A 38 -4.83 -9.21 6.92
C ILE A 38 -6.19 -9.76 6.54
N GLU A 39 -7.20 -8.90 6.58
CA GLU A 39 -8.57 -9.21 6.19
C GLU A 39 -8.96 -8.41 4.95
N ILE A 40 -9.36 -9.10 3.90
CA ILE A 40 -9.79 -8.51 2.64
C ILE A 40 -11.30 -8.28 2.68
N SER A 41 -11.67 -7.01 2.45
CA SER A 41 -13.05 -6.53 2.45
C SER A 41 -13.16 -5.27 1.57
N ASP A 42 -14.29 -4.56 1.59
CA ASP A 42 -14.43 -3.24 0.97
C ASP A 42 -13.46 -2.21 1.60
N GLU A 43 -13.09 -2.42 2.86
CA GLU A 43 -12.07 -1.66 3.56
C GLU A 43 -11.10 -2.64 4.25
N SER A 44 -10.16 -3.15 3.48
CA SER A 44 -9.19 -4.14 3.96
C SER A 44 -8.40 -3.63 5.15
N LYS A 45 -8.17 -4.52 6.13
CA LYS A 45 -7.52 -4.18 7.41
C LYS A 45 -6.40 -5.15 7.73
N LEU A 46 -5.31 -4.60 8.22
CA LEU A 46 -4.24 -5.35 8.85
C LEU A 46 -4.47 -5.35 10.36
N PHE A 47 -4.63 -6.52 10.93
CA PHE A 47 -4.79 -6.74 12.37
C PHE A 47 -3.46 -7.17 12.98
N PHE A 48 -3.19 -6.65 14.16
CA PHE A 48 -2.06 -7.05 15.01
C PHE A 48 -2.48 -6.91 16.47
N PHE A 49 -2.67 -8.05 17.13
CA PHE A 49 -3.26 -8.14 18.46
C PHE A 49 -4.62 -7.40 18.50
N ASP A 50 -4.80 -6.49 19.46
CA ASP A 50 -6.03 -5.71 19.65
C ASP A 50 -6.12 -4.46 18.77
N HIS A 51 -5.17 -4.27 17.86
CA HIS A 51 -5.10 -3.10 16.98
C HIS A 51 -5.35 -3.47 15.53
N SER A 52 -5.88 -2.51 14.78
CA SER A 52 -5.97 -2.64 13.33
C SER A 52 -5.66 -1.33 12.62
N ILE A 53 -5.13 -1.45 11.42
CA ILE A 53 -4.94 -0.32 10.51
C ILE A 53 -5.60 -0.64 9.16
N SER A 54 -6.13 0.39 8.52
CA SER A 54 -6.60 0.33 7.15
C SER A 54 -5.91 1.39 6.31
N ASN A 55 -6.00 1.28 4.99
CA ASN A 55 -5.47 2.26 4.06
C ASN A 55 -6.53 2.62 3.02
N SER A 56 -6.74 3.91 2.80
CA SER A 56 -7.62 4.40 1.75
C SER A 56 -7.12 5.71 1.18
N PHE A 57 -7.03 5.77 -0.14
CA PHE A 57 -6.70 7.00 -0.86
C PHE A 57 -7.91 7.88 -1.14
N LEU A 58 -9.12 7.34 -0.94
CA LEU A 58 -10.38 8.03 -1.20
C LEU A 58 -11.06 8.60 0.05
N LYS A 59 -10.61 8.19 1.24
CA LYS A 59 -11.24 8.54 2.51
C LYS A 59 -10.23 9.12 3.52
N GLY A 60 -10.74 9.82 4.51
CA GLY A 60 -9.98 10.30 5.65
C GLY A 60 -8.99 11.44 5.32
N LYS A 61 -8.03 11.64 6.21
CA LYS A 61 -7.05 12.75 6.12
C LYS A 61 -6.19 12.68 4.86
N PHE A 62 -5.85 11.47 4.42
CA PHE A 62 -5.00 11.31 3.25
C PHE A 62 -5.72 11.67 1.94
N ALA A 63 -7.03 11.40 1.82
CA ALA A 63 -7.82 11.85 0.66
C ALA A 63 -7.77 13.37 0.50
N SER A 64 -7.84 14.12 1.61
CA SER A 64 -7.69 15.58 1.58
C SER A 64 -6.29 16.03 1.15
N ARG A 65 -5.24 15.28 1.52
CA ARG A 65 -3.86 15.52 1.09
C ARG A 65 -3.70 15.27 -0.42
N ILE A 66 -4.31 14.18 -0.93
CA ILE A 66 -4.34 13.88 -2.37
C ILE A 66 -5.00 15.00 -3.17
N GLN A 67 -6.14 15.53 -2.71
CA GLN A 67 -6.82 16.64 -3.40
C GLN A 67 -5.94 17.89 -3.51
N LYS A 68 -5.01 18.07 -2.58
CA LYS A 68 -4.11 19.22 -2.47
C LYS A 68 -2.66 18.87 -2.80
N TYR A 69 -2.39 17.76 -3.48
CA TYR A 69 -1.01 17.27 -3.72
C TYR A 69 -0.10 18.31 -4.37
N GLN A 70 -0.66 19.19 -5.20
CA GLN A 70 0.11 20.27 -5.84
C GLN A 70 0.63 21.31 -4.83
N THR A 71 0.12 21.35 -3.61
CA THR A 71 0.54 22.28 -2.53
C THR A 71 1.49 21.62 -1.52
N GLU A 72 2.02 20.42 -1.81
CA GLU A 72 2.95 19.67 -0.95
C GLU A 72 4.34 20.35 -0.89
N ASN A 73 4.41 21.40 -0.06
CA ASN A 73 5.62 22.22 0.04
C ASN A 73 6.84 21.48 0.61
N LEU A 74 6.63 20.54 1.55
CA LEU A 74 7.74 19.78 2.16
C LEU A 74 8.38 18.85 1.14
N ILE A 75 7.58 18.11 0.37
CA ILE A 75 8.06 17.25 -0.72
C ILE A 75 8.79 18.08 -1.77
N LYS A 76 8.19 19.21 -2.19
CA LYS A 76 8.84 20.11 -3.16
C LYS A 76 10.14 20.73 -2.66
N LYS A 77 10.26 21.01 -1.37
CA LYS A 77 11.52 21.47 -0.77
C LYS A 77 12.58 20.37 -0.75
N ALA A 78 12.19 19.13 -0.46
CA ALA A 78 13.11 18.00 -0.38
C ALA A 78 13.64 17.58 -1.77
N PHE A 79 12.78 17.54 -2.78
CA PHE A 79 13.11 17.00 -4.11
C PHE A 79 13.33 18.09 -5.19
N GLY A 80 13.04 19.35 -4.89
CA GLY A 80 13.15 20.46 -5.85
C GLY A 80 11.91 20.65 -6.72
N LYS A 81 12.01 21.56 -7.70
CA LYS A 81 10.86 21.96 -8.52
C LYS A 81 10.51 20.96 -9.62
N ASN A 82 11.47 20.19 -10.10
CA ASN A 82 11.34 19.29 -11.27
C ASN A 82 11.13 17.83 -10.83
N ILE A 83 10.17 17.58 -9.96
CA ILE A 83 9.89 16.22 -9.44
C ILE A 83 9.51 15.25 -10.57
N SER A 84 8.81 15.71 -11.59
CA SER A 84 8.35 14.87 -12.72
C SER A 84 9.47 14.22 -13.56
N SER A 85 10.71 14.66 -13.41
CA SER A 85 11.85 14.07 -14.09
C SER A 85 12.66 13.09 -13.24
N LEU A 86 12.22 12.86 -11.98
CA LEU A 86 13.00 12.07 -11.03
C LEU A 86 12.59 10.59 -11.05
N ASN A 87 13.61 9.73 -10.90
CA ASN A 87 13.43 8.35 -10.46
C ASN A 87 13.71 8.30 -8.96
N ILE A 88 12.71 7.93 -8.18
CA ILE A 88 12.76 7.96 -6.72
C ILE A 88 12.62 6.53 -6.19
N LEU A 89 13.50 6.15 -5.27
CA LEU A 89 13.40 4.92 -4.51
C LEU A 89 12.89 5.25 -3.11
N ASP A 90 11.66 4.85 -2.81
CA ASP A 90 11.06 4.92 -1.47
C ASP A 90 11.30 3.62 -0.74
N CYS A 91 12.35 3.59 0.11
CA CYS A 91 12.78 2.40 0.86
C CYS A 91 11.98 2.14 2.13
N THR A 92 11.04 3.01 2.48
CA THR A 92 10.21 2.94 3.69
C THR A 92 8.75 3.19 3.34
N GLY A 93 8.30 2.52 2.29
CA GLY A 93 7.03 2.81 1.64
C GLY A 93 5.80 2.79 2.56
N GLY A 94 5.76 1.90 3.56
CA GLY A 94 4.66 1.82 4.52
C GLY A 94 3.30 1.69 3.83
N LEU A 95 2.36 2.58 4.19
CA LEU A 95 1.05 2.67 3.52
C LEU A 95 1.09 3.36 2.14
N GLY A 96 2.27 3.74 1.65
CA GLY A 96 2.47 4.31 0.32
C GLY A 96 1.99 5.75 0.15
N HIS A 97 1.78 6.48 1.24
CA HIS A 97 1.22 7.84 1.18
C HIS A 97 2.15 8.82 0.45
N ASP A 98 3.43 8.84 0.81
CA ASP A 98 4.40 9.73 0.15
C ASP A 98 4.76 9.23 -1.25
N THR A 99 4.90 7.90 -1.44
CA THR A 99 5.02 7.25 -2.74
C THR A 99 3.94 7.73 -3.71
N PHE A 100 2.66 7.71 -3.26
CA PHE A 100 1.54 8.09 -4.10
C PHE A 100 1.54 9.59 -4.43
N ILE A 101 1.86 10.46 -3.48
CA ILE A 101 1.99 11.90 -3.73
C ILE A 101 3.12 12.21 -4.71
N LEU A 102 4.27 11.55 -4.56
CA LEU A 102 5.40 11.71 -5.49
C LEU A 102 5.03 11.28 -6.91
N ALA A 103 4.30 10.17 -7.05
CA ALA A 103 3.79 9.71 -8.34
C ALA A 103 2.76 10.69 -8.93
N LEU A 104 1.86 11.27 -8.13
CA LEU A 104 0.94 12.32 -8.59
C LEU A 104 1.66 13.60 -9.03
N LEU A 105 2.83 13.89 -8.46
CA LEU A 105 3.70 14.99 -8.89
C LEU A 105 4.51 14.65 -10.13
N GLY A 106 4.37 13.43 -10.67
CA GLY A 106 4.94 12.99 -11.93
C GLY A 106 6.27 12.25 -11.82
N ALA A 107 6.75 11.95 -10.60
CA ALA A 107 7.95 11.14 -10.42
C ALA A 107 7.71 9.67 -10.83
N ASN A 108 8.75 9.01 -11.31
CA ASN A 108 8.80 7.56 -11.41
C ASN A 108 9.27 7.00 -10.06
N VAL A 109 8.36 6.38 -9.30
CA VAL A 109 8.64 5.95 -7.94
C VAL A 109 8.72 4.43 -7.87
N THR A 110 9.83 3.93 -7.32
CA THR A 110 9.98 2.53 -6.90
C THR A 110 9.66 2.44 -5.42
N TYR A 111 8.57 1.75 -5.10
CA TYR A 111 8.12 1.50 -3.73
C TYR A 111 8.75 0.22 -3.19
N VAL A 112 9.32 0.29 -1.99
CA VAL A 112 9.91 -0.85 -1.28
C VAL A 112 9.37 -0.89 0.15
N GLU A 113 8.81 -2.02 0.53
CA GLU A 113 8.31 -2.28 1.88
C GLU A 113 8.56 -3.75 2.23
N GLN A 114 9.11 -4.00 3.40
CA GLN A 114 9.41 -5.36 3.87
C GLN A 114 8.19 -6.05 4.49
N ASN A 115 7.26 -5.28 5.06
CA ASN A 115 6.07 -5.84 5.70
C ASN A 115 4.99 -6.16 4.66
N LYS A 116 4.69 -7.44 4.50
CA LYS A 116 3.70 -7.93 3.52
C LYS A 116 2.32 -7.32 3.74
N GLY A 117 1.89 -7.16 5.00
CA GLY A 117 0.59 -6.59 5.33
C GLY A 117 0.44 -5.14 4.89
N LEU A 118 1.46 -4.31 5.11
CA LEU A 118 1.47 -2.93 4.65
C LEU A 118 1.46 -2.85 3.12
N THR A 119 2.23 -3.72 2.47
CA THR A 119 2.25 -3.80 1.01
C THR A 119 0.87 -4.16 0.44
N ILE A 120 0.21 -5.17 1.01
CA ILE A 120 -1.15 -5.56 0.57
C ILE A 120 -2.14 -4.42 0.80
N LEU A 121 -2.08 -3.73 1.94
CA LEU A 121 -2.93 -2.55 2.17
C LEU A 121 -2.68 -1.42 1.15
N PHE A 122 -1.44 -1.22 0.75
CA PHE A 122 -1.10 -0.25 -0.29
C PHE A 122 -1.67 -0.67 -1.66
N GLU A 123 -1.50 -1.93 -2.05
CA GLU A 123 -2.04 -2.45 -3.32
C GLU A 123 -3.58 -2.41 -3.34
N GLU A 124 -4.24 -2.76 -2.22
CA GLU A 124 -5.69 -2.65 -2.09
C GLU A 124 -6.18 -1.20 -2.21
N ALA A 125 -5.48 -0.25 -1.58
CA ALA A 125 -5.81 1.16 -1.70
C ALA A 125 -5.68 1.66 -3.15
N LEU A 126 -4.68 1.19 -3.91
CA LEU A 126 -4.52 1.49 -5.34
C LEU A 126 -5.64 0.84 -6.17
N ARG A 127 -5.97 -0.43 -5.89
CA ARG A 127 -7.02 -1.17 -6.60
C ARG A 127 -8.39 -0.51 -6.47
N CYS A 128 -8.67 0.12 -5.34
CA CYS A 128 -9.92 0.83 -5.08
C CYS A 128 -10.00 2.22 -5.73
N LEU A 129 -8.93 2.70 -6.37
CA LEU A 129 -8.98 3.96 -7.09
C LEU A 129 -9.83 3.83 -8.36
N PRO A 130 -10.70 4.80 -8.65
CA PRO A 130 -11.43 4.82 -9.91
C PRO A 130 -10.45 4.90 -11.09
N PRO A 131 -10.76 4.25 -12.23
CA PRO A 131 -9.93 4.27 -13.43
C PRO A 131 -10.01 5.67 -14.11
N THR A 132 -9.54 6.68 -13.43
CA THR A 132 -9.53 8.07 -13.87
C THR A 132 -8.11 8.61 -13.84
N LYS A 133 -7.96 9.86 -14.20
CA LYS A 133 -6.85 10.81 -14.15
C LYS A 133 -5.57 10.43 -13.35
N TYR A 134 -5.67 9.57 -12.34
CA TYR A 134 -4.56 9.16 -11.49
C TYR A 134 -3.79 7.93 -12.00
N PHE A 135 -4.39 7.13 -12.89
CA PHE A 135 -3.80 5.86 -13.35
C PHE A 135 -2.67 6.01 -14.37
N THR A 136 -2.62 7.10 -15.10
CA THR A 136 -1.54 7.35 -16.07
C THR A 136 -0.21 7.78 -15.42
N ALA A 137 -0.25 8.15 -14.13
CA ALA A 137 0.91 8.69 -13.41
C ALA A 137 1.63 7.67 -12.51
N VAL A 138 1.02 6.52 -12.22
CA VAL A 138 1.58 5.59 -11.22
C VAL A 138 2.15 4.34 -11.93
N SER A 139 3.37 4.46 -12.43
CA SER A 139 4.20 3.28 -12.68
C SER A 139 4.96 2.99 -11.38
N TYR A 140 4.58 1.96 -10.65
CA TYR A 140 5.33 1.53 -9.47
C TYR A 140 5.92 0.15 -9.69
N THR A 141 7.15 -0.02 -9.28
CA THR A 141 7.82 -1.31 -9.24
C THR A 141 7.81 -1.77 -7.79
N HIS A 142 7.15 -2.88 -7.54
CA HIS A 142 7.10 -3.50 -6.22
C HIS A 142 8.31 -4.42 -6.05
N LEU A 143 9.15 -4.12 -5.07
CA LEU A 143 10.23 -4.98 -4.62
C LEU A 143 9.99 -5.33 -3.14
N THR A 144 9.67 -6.59 -2.86
CA THR A 144 9.81 -7.13 -1.51
C THR A 144 11.28 -7.45 -1.29
N LEU A 145 11.87 -6.87 -0.25
CA LEU A 145 13.19 -7.31 0.18
C LEU A 145 13.07 -8.75 0.72
N PRO A 146 13.99 -9.67 0.36
CA PRO A 146 13.99 -10.98 0.95
C PRO A 146 14.16 -10.84 2.46
N THR A 147 13.28 -11.47 3.22
CA THR A 147 13.47 -11.67 4.66
C THR A 147 14.74 -12.50 4.84
N THR A 148 15.79 -11.87 5.32
CA THR A 148 16.94 -12.62 5.84
C THR A 148 16.48 -13.26 7.12
N ASP A 149 16.26 -14.57 7.10
CA ASP A 149 16.14 -15.39 8.30
C ASP A 149 17.38 -15.17 9.15
N ARG A 150 17.19 -14.60 10.33
CA ARG A 150 18.17 -14.57 11.41
C ARG A 150 17.69 -15.43 12.55
#